data_5fd10c2759616ccf622b777061c82e9a
#
_entry.id   5fd10c2759616ccf622b777061c82e9a
#
_cell.length_a   1.000
_cell.length_b   1.000
_cell.length_c   1.000
_cell.angle_alpha   90.00
_cell.angle_beta   90.00
_cell.angle_gamma   90.00
#
_symmetry.space_group_name_H-M   'P 1'
#
loop_
_entity.id
_entity.type
_entity.pdbx_description
1 polymer ?
#
loop_
_entity_poly.entity_id
_entity_poly.type
_entity_poly.pdbx_seq_one_letter_code
_entity_poly.pdbx_strand_id
1 'polypeptide(L)'
;VEVFVTDASGNVSSCSATVIISDVTAPVLVCGPGDGATTVTVDFEGSSVPAGWSTDASVGVWEWTFGANSAANTGGTEPFASNAAIFDDDAAGNGEVNVASLSTPVWDMSEATTVTMSYDYSFNELGAGETLAVDVYDGAAWQNVVTYDVSVLTPENSGVIDGSALANADFQVRFTYDDAGSWGWNAGIDNFQIDFAVPPANPDVVTITLGDDGTAELEAMDFLSEATDACGIDVLIADLEMVTCDDIGAPIEVTIFASDASGNISSCTIDVEVVDTMAPVLTCPEDVSVMVDPDGTHTVADY
;
A
#
# COMPACT_ATOMS: atom_id res chain seq x y z
N VAL A 1 0.79 -26.96 39.65
CA VAL A 1 0.53 -25.93 40.66
C VAL A 1 0.77 -26.57 42.03
N GLU A 2 1.56 -25.91 42.86
CA GLU A 2 1.82 -26.31 44.23
C GLU A 2 1.19 -25.27 45.19
N VAL A 3 0.45 -25.75 46.16
CA VAL A 3 -0.21 -24.91 47.17
C VAL A 3 0.44 -25.20 48.52
N PHE A 4 0.87 -24.17 49.21
CA PHE A 4 1.49 -24.22 50.53
C PHE A 4 0.56 -23.62 51.57
N VAL A 5 0.48 -24.25 52.73
CA VAL A 5 -0.21 -23.70 53.91
C VAL A 5 0.77 -23.70 55.08
N THR A 6 0.86 -22.56 55.75
CA THR A 6 1.72 -22.38 56.91
C THR A 6 0.82 -22.04 58.13
N ASP A 7 0.99 -22.75 59.25
CA ASP A 7 0.29 -22.45 60.50
C ASP A 7 0.99 -21.29 61.27
N ALA A 8 0.35 -20.84 62.33
CA ALA A 8 0.88 -19.76 63.16
C ALA A 8 2.20 -20.12 63.89
N SER A 9 2.56 -21.41 63.97
CA SER A 9 3.79 -21.94 64.57
C SER A 9 4.91 -22.10 63.52
N GLY A 10 4.65 -21.78 62.22
CA GLY A 10 5.61 -21.91 61.14
C GLY A 10 5.67 -23.30 60.50
N ASN A 11 4.79 -24.21 60.83
CA ASN A 11 4.75 -25.51 60.13
C ASN A 11 4.11 -25.35 58.75
N VAL A 12 4.74 -25.97 57.76
CA VAL A 12 4.32 -25.89 56.34
C VAL A 12 3.78 -27.24 55.90
N SER A 13 2.68 -27.25 55.22
CA SER A 13 2.17 -28.36 54.45
C SER A 13 1.95 -27.93 52.99
N SER A 14 2.25 -28.81 52.04
CA SER A 14 1.99 -28.56 50.65
C SER A 14 1.24 -29.69 49.97
N CYS A 15 0.51 -29.37 48.92
CA CYS A 15 -0.01 -30.32 47.95
C CYS A 15 0.21 -29.81 46.53
N SER A 16 0.43 -30.71 45.58
CA SER A 16 0.57 -30.39 44.18
C SER A 16 -0.58 -30.96 43.35
N ALA A 17 -1.01 -30.19 42.38
CA ALA A 17 -1.95 -30.64 41.38
C ALA A 17 -1.35 -30.37 39.99
N THR A 18 -1.51 -31.33 39.10
CA THR A 18 -1.16 -31.13 37.68
C THR A 18 -2.31 -30.41 36.99
N VAL A 19 -2.01 -29.27 36.36
CA VAL A 19 -2.96 -28.59 35.49
C VAL A 19 -2.53 -28.94 34.06
N ILE A 20 -3.42 -29.54 33.31
CA ILE A 20 -3.25 -29.79 31.87
C ILE A 20 -3.97 -28.66 31.18
N ILE A 21 -3.23 -27.94 30.32
CA ILE A 21 -3.78 -26.94 29.43
C ILE A 21 -3.76 -27.59 28.04
N SER A 22 -4.92 -27.61 27.41
CA SER A 22 -5.06 -28.10 26.04
C SER A 22 -5.77 -27.06 25.20
N ASP A 23 -5.30 -26.85 24.00
CA ASP A 23 -6.03 -26.14 22.98
C ASP A 23 -7.03 -27.09 22.31
N VAL A 24 -8.24 -26.63 22.12
CA VAL A 24 -9.34 -27.37 21.49
C VAL A 24 -9.97 -26.58 20.34
N THR A 25 -9.38 -25.43 20.02
CA THR A 25 -9.83 -24.57 18.92
C THR A 25 -9.02 -24.88 17.66
N ALA A 26 -9.69 -24.97 16.54
CA ALA A 26 -9.02 -25.15 15.26
C ALA A 26 -8.60 -23.79 14.69
N PRO A 27 -7.53 -23.73 13.86
CA PRO A 27 -7.15 -22.55 13.12
C PRO A 27 -8.32 -21.95 12.33
N VAL A 28 -8.37 -20.65 12.22
CA VAL A 28 -9.32 -19.94 11.37
C VAL A 28 -8.66 -19.65 10.04
N LEU A 29 -9.28 -20.13 8.96
CA LEU A 29 -8.87 -19.86 7.58
C LEU A 29 -9.95 -19.07 6.87
N VAL A 30 -9.55 -18.03 6.14
CA VAL A 30 -10.43 -17.31 5.20
C VAL A 30 -9.85 -17.50 3.81
N CYS A 31 -10.46 -18.40 3.03
CA CYS A 31 -10.09 -18.62 1.63
C CYS A 31 -10.55 -17.45 0.77
N GLY A 32 -9.74 -17.09 -0.17
CA GLY A 32 -9.98 -16.02 -1.13
C GLY A 32 -8.73 -15.17 -1.37
N PRO A 33 -8.64 -14.53 -2.52
CA PRO A 33 -7.66 -13.48 -2.69
C PRO A 33 -7.92 -12.45 -1.60
N GLY A 34 -6.85 -11.88 -1.02
CA GLY A 34 -6.96 -10.83 -0.03
C GLY A 34 -7.90 -9.72 -0.49
N ASP A 35 -8.27 -8.85 0.42
CA ASP A 35 -9.13 -7.70 0.15
C ASP A 35 -8.52 -6.68 -0.85
N GLY A 36 -7.36 -7.02 -1.43
CA GLY A 36 -6.63 -6.14 -2.34
C GLY A 36 -6.07 -4.91 -1.62
N ALA A 37 -5.86 -5.01 -0.31
CA ALA A 37 -5.32 -3.91 0.49
C ALA A 37 -3.92 -3.53 0.02
N THR A 38 -3.74 -2.25 -0.23
CA THR A 38 -2.48 -1.66 -0.66
C THR A 38 -2.16 -0.49 0.25
N THR A 39 -0.90 -0.42 0.70
CA THR A 39 -0.36 0.71 1.44
C THR A 39 0.74 1.37 0.62
N VAL A 40 0.64 2.67 0.42
CA VAL A 40 1.69 3.50 -0.18
C VAL A 40 2.19 4.48 0.87
N THR A 41 3.50 4.52 1.10
CA THR A 41 4.14 5.44 2.05
C THR A 41 5.19 6.31 1.36
N VAL A 42 5.29 7.57 1.76
CA VAL A 42 6.31 8.51 1.32
C VAL A 42 6.83 9.26 2.53
N ASP A 43 8.13 9.13 2.81
CA ASP A 43 8.83 9.70 3.95
C ASP A 43 9.58 11.02 3.63
N PHE A 44 9.53 11.48 2.39
CA PHE A 44 10.20 12.70 1.89
C PHE A 44 11.69 12.84 2.26
N GLU A 45 12.37 11.76 2.57
CA GLU A 45 13.80 11.76 2.94
C GLU A 45 14.74 12.15 1.79
N GLY A 46 14.25 12.17 0.55
CA GLY A 46 14.97 12.62 -0.62
C GLY A 46 15.19 14.13 -0.67
N SER A 47 16.04 14.61 -1.59
CA SER A 47 16.31 16.03 -1.82
C SER A 47 15.60 16.60 -3.07
N SER A 48 14.63 15.90 -3.57
CA SER A 48 13.81 16.27 -4.74
C SER A 48 12.39 15.75 -4.58
N VAL A 49 11.47 16.31 -5.36
CA VAL A 49 10.09 15.83 -5.42
C VAL A 49 10.06 14.32 -5.65
N PRO A 50 9.32 13.54 -4.85
CA PRO A 50 9.23 12.10 -5.03
C PRO A 50 8.64 11.71 -6.40
N ALA A 51 8.94 10.49 -6.86
CA ALA A 51 8.46 10.02 -8.15
C ALA A 51 6.93 10.06 -8.24
N GLY A 52 6.42 10.69 -9.31
CA GLY A 52 4.99 10.87 -9.55
C GLY A 52 4.33 12.01 -8.77
N TRP A 53 4.97 12.57 -7.76
CA TRP A 53 4.51 13.80 -7.10
C TRP A 53 4.83 15.03 -7.94
N SER A 54 4.12 16.11 -7.69
CA SER A 54 4.32 17.38 -8.38
C SER A 54 4.11 18.57 -7.45
N THR A 55 4.77 19.68 -7.78
CA THR A 55 4.56 20.99 -7.16
C THR A 55 4.00 21.96 -8.17
N ASP A 56 3.20 22.91 -7.72
CA ASP A 56 2.63 23.98 -8.54
C ASP A 56 2.49 25.26 -7.71
N ALA A 57 3.03 26.36 -8.23
CA ALA A 57 2.82 27.68 -7.68
C ALA A 57 1.70 28.37 -8.48
N SER A 58 0.47 28.32 -8.00
CA SER A 58 -0.69 28.95 -8.67
C SER A 58 -0.70 30.46 -8.52
N VAL A 59 -0.07 30.97 -7.45
CA VAL A 59 0.23 32.40 -7.23
C VAL A 59 1.67 32.50 -6.72
N GLY A 60 2.40 33.50 -7.17
CA GLY A 60 3.83 33.64 -6.89
C GLY A 60 4.69 32.74 -7.76
N VAL A 61 5.91 32.49 -7.29
CA VAL A 61 6.92 31.66 -8.00
C VAL A 61 7.62 30.70 -7.05
N TRP A 62 7.25 30.71 -5.78
CA TRP A 62 7.85 29.86 -4.76
C TRP A 62 7.12 28.53 -4.68
N GLU A 63 7.87 27.45 -4.57
CA GLU A 63 7.34 26.09 -4.59
C GLU A 63 7.77 25.32 -3.34
N TRP A 64 7.13 24.18 -3.12
CA TRP A 64 7.55 23.23 -2.09
C TRP A 64 8.96 22.74 -2.33
N THR A 65 9.75 22.64 -1.28
CA THR A 65 11.16 22.21 -1.28
C THR A 65 11.33 20.90 -0.52
N PHE A 66 12.39 20.18 -0.85
CA PHE A 66 12.67 18.84 -0.31
C PHE A 66 14.13 18.76 0.14
N GLY A 67 14.44 17.84 1.04
CA GLY A 67 15.81 17.62 1.50
C GLY A 67 16.02 18.05 2.92
N ALA A 68 17.32 18.22 3.30
CA ALA A 68 17.67 18.69 4.63
C ALA A 68 16.83 19.91 4.93
N ASN A 69 16.10 19.84 5.97
CA ASN A 69 15.06 20.71 6.46
C ASN A 69 15.61 22.11 6.76
N SER A 70 16.14 22.69 5.78
CA SER A 70 16.85 23.94 5.82
C SER A 70 16.28 24.88 4.81
N ALA A 71 15.02 24.99 4.80
CA ALA A 71 14.51 26.24 4.38
C ALA A 71 15.27 27.26 5.19
N ALA A 72 15.83 28.26 4.57
CA ALA A 72 16.61 29.29 5.23
C ALA A 72 15.72 30.08 6.19
N ASN A 73 15.12 29.38 7.10
CA ASN A 73 14.10 29.84 7.99
C ASN A 73 14.77 30.79 9.01
N THR A 74 14.56 32.05 8.82
CA THR A 74 15.09 33.08 9.68
C THR A 74 14.28 33.31 10.94
N GLY A 75 13.06 32.76 10.99
CA GLY A 75 12.11 33.03 12.08
C GLY A 75 11.55 31.80 12.78
N GLY A 76 11.65 30.63 12.19
CA GLY A 76 11.12 29.40 12.76
C GLY A 76 12.19 28.37 13.07
N THR A 77 11.83 27.42 13.88
CA THR A 77 12.55 26.16 14.05
C THR A 77 12.14 25.21 12.96
N GLU A 78 13.09 24.46 12.44
CA GLU A 78 12.78 23.34 11.59
C GLU A 78 11.83 22.41 12.32
N PRO A 79 10.62 22.18 11.78
CA PRO A 79 9.62 21.44 12.53
C PRO A 79 9.95 19.95 12.62
N PHE A 80 10.50 19.36 11.55
CA PHE A 80 10.76 17.92 11.47
C PHE A 80 12.19 17.57 11.88
N ALA A 81 12.36 16.40 12.48
CA ALA A 81 13.68 15.89 12.88
C ALA A 81 14.46 15.26 11.71
N SER A 82 13.77 14.92 10.62
CA SER A 82 14.28 14.37 9.37
C SER A 82 13.93 15.27 8.19
N ASN A 83 14.24 14.86 6.98
CA ASN A 83 13.80 15.57 5.79
C ASN A 83 12.28 15.52 5.67
N ALA A 84 11.70 16.54 5.04
CA ALA A 84 10.27 16.67 4.81
C ALA A 84 10.00 17.48 3.54
N ALA A 85 8.77 17.50 3.07
CA ALA A 85 8.31 18.48 2.09
C ALA A 85 7.95 19.77 2.82
N ILE A 86 8.64 20.88 2.51
CA ILE A 86 8.48 22.18 3.19
C ILE A 86 8.10 23.25 2.17
N PHE A 87 7.07 24.03 2.48
CA PHE A 87 6.84 25.34 1.89
C PHE A 87 7.33 26.41 2.89
N ASP A 88 8.31 27.22 2.48
CA ASP A 88 8.93 28.26 3.31
C ASP A 88 8.60 29.65 2.75
N ASP A 89 7.54 30.24 3.27
CA ASP A 89 7.10 31.58 2.86
C ASP A 89 8.05 32.69 3.35
N ASP A 90 8.75 32.48 4.47
CA ASP A 90 9.76 33.42 4.95
C ASP A 90 10.94 33.54 3.96
N ALA A 91 11.32 32.43 3.32
CA ALA A 91 12.35 32.43 2.28
C ALA A 91 11.88 33.09 0.96
N ALA A 92 10.58 33.04 0.65
CA ALA A 92 10.00 33.75 -0.49
C ALA A 92 10.13 35.28 -0.34
N GLY A 93 10.08 35.77 0.89
CA GLY A 93 10.35 37.18 1.24
C GLY A 93 9.10 38.04 1.42
N ASN A 94 9.28 39.10 2.21
CA ASN A 94 8.20 40.01 2.56
C ASN A 94 7.65 40.76 1.33
N GLY A 95 6.35 40.61 1.07
CA GLY A 95 5.62 41.29 0.02
C GLY A 95 5.35 40.45 -1.21
N GLU A 96 5.83 39.22 -1.24
CA GLU A 96 5.36 38.21 -2.18
C GLU A 96 4.01 37.64 -1.70
N VAL A 97 3.21 37.19 -2.65
CA VAL A 97 1.93 36.51 -2.41
C VAL A 97 2.06 35.11 -2.98
N ASN A 98 1.83 34.12 -2.15
CA ASN A 98 2.07 32.73 -2.52
C ASN A 98 0.85 31.85 -2.28
N VAL A 99 0.51 31.07 -3.29
CA VAL A 99 -0.36 29.91 -3.18
C VAL A 99 0.32 28.77 -3.92
N ALA A 100 0.77 27.77 -3.20
CA ALA A 100 1.53 26.67 -3.77
C ALA A 100 1.00 25.33 -3.28
N SER A 101 0.99 24.38 -4.19
CA SER A 101 0.46 23.03 -3.96
C SER A 101 1.53 21.96 -4.11
N LEU A 102 1.44 20.93 -3.28
CA LEU A 102 2.13 19.66 -3.38
C LEU A 102 1.09 18.58 -3.65
N SER A 103 1.18 17.87 -4.76
CA SER A 103 0.19 16.87 -5.18
C SER A 103 0.81 15.48 -5.30
N THR A 104 0.08 14.47 -4.87
CA THR A 104 0.42 13.05 -5.02
C THR A 104 0.40 12.62 -6.49
N PRO A 105 0.88 11.42 -6.83
CA PRO A 105 0.47 10.74 -8.06
C PRO A 105 -1.04 10.62 -8.17
N VAL A 106 -1.52 10.41 -9.39
CA VAL A 106 -2.92 10.01 -9.63
C VAL A 106 -3.02 8.50 -9.47
N TRP A 107 -4.03 8.04 -8.75
CA TRP A 107 -4.35 6.62 -8.59
C TRP A 107 -5.75 6.31 -9.11
N ASP A 108 -5.89 5.20 -9.83
CA ASP A 108 -7.21 4.66 -10.13
C ASP A 108 -7.75 3.93 -8.90
N MET A 109 -8.70 4.57 -8.24
CA MET A 109 -9.40 4.04 -7.07
C MET A 109 -10.89 3.83 -7.35
N SER A 110 -11.29 3.73 -8.64
CA SER A 110 -12.70 3.58 -9.02
C SER A 110 -13.38 2.34 -8.43
N GLU A 111 -12.59 1.28 -8.22
CA GLU A 111 -13.07 0.03 -7.63
C GLU A 111 -12.74 -0.09 -6.12
N ALA A 112 -12.09 0.92 -5.52
CA ALA A 112 -11.73 0.86 -4.12
C ALA A 112 -12.96 0.95 -3.21
N THR A 113 -13.04 0.04 -2.23
CA THR A 113 -14.10 0.02 -1.21
C THR A 113 -13.74 0.85 0.01
N THR A 114 -12.45 1.00 0.26
CA THR A 114 -11.92 1.85 1.33
C THR A 114 -10.72 2.62 0.81
N VAL A 115 -10.63 3.89 1.20
CA VAL A 115 -9.46 4.74 0.99
C VAL A 115 -9.26 5.54 2.26
N THR A 116 -8.12 5.37 2.92
CA THR A 116 -7.75 6.16 4.10
C THR A 116 -6.35 6.73 3.93
N MET A 117 -6.11 7.90 4.51
CA MET A 117 -4.80 8.53 4.47
C MET A 117 -4.43 9.12 5.82
N SER A 118 -3.13 9.25 6.05
CA SER A 118 -2.55 9.97 7.19
C SER A 118 -1.20 10.57 6.79
N TYR A 119 -0.77 11.57 7.51
CA TYR A 119 0.52 12.24 7.33
C TYR A 119 0.90 12.96 8.61
N ASP A 120 2.18 13.28 8.76
CA ASP A 120 2.64 14.21 9.77
C ASP A 120 2.70 15.61 9.15
N TYR A 121 2.24 16.63 9.89
CA TYR A 121 2.21 17.99 9.39
C TYR A 121 2.72 18.98 10.43
N SER A 122 3.24 20.08 9.95
CA SER A 122 3.52 21.29 10.71
C SER A 122 2.99 22.49 9.94
N PHE A 123 2.46 23.46 10.64
CA PHE A 123 1.99 24.70 10.07
C PHE A 123 2.30 25.85 11.02
N ASN A 124 2.91 26.92 10.52
CA ASN A 124 3.27 28.08 11.31
C ASN A 124 2.74 29.32 10.60
N GLU A 125 1.71 29.94 11.18
CA GLU A 125 1.14 31.19 10.72
C GLU A 125 1.84 32.40 11.32
N LEU A 126 1.95 33.50 10.59
CA LEU A 126 2.41 34.79 11.06
C LEU A 126 1.26 35.74 11.32
N GLY A 127 0.20 35.66 10.55
CA GLY A 127 -0.96 36.54 10.57
C GLY A 127 -2.27 35.81 10.46
N ALA A 128 -3.36 36.55 10.39
CA ALA A 128 -4.67 35.93 10.26
C ALA A 128 -4.99 35.61 8.78
N GLY A 129 -5.39 34.37 8.52
CA GLY A 129 -5.91 33.95 7.24
C GLY A 129 -5.03 33.02 6.43
N GLU A 130 -3.78 32.81 6.83
CA GLU A 130 -2.92 31.80 6.25
C GLU A 130 -3.54 30.42 6.48
N THR A 131 -3.35 29.51 5.53
CA THR A 131 -3.88 28.14 5.64
C THR A 131 -2.97 27.10 5.01
N LEU A 132 -3.02 25.90 5.58
CA LEU A 132 -2.61 24.68 4.92
C LEU A 132 -3.88 23.84 4.67
N ALA A 133 -4.33 23.78 3.43
CA ALA A 133 -5.50 23.01 3.03
C ALA A 133 -5.10 21.66 2.46
N VAL A 134 -5.89 20.62 2.74
CA VAL A 134 -5.77 19.30 2.14
C VAL A 134 -7.03 19.01 1.37
N ASP A 135 -6.87 18.78 0.09
CA ASP A 135 -7.95 18.54 -0.85
C ASP A 135 -7.78 17.17 -1.51
N VAL A 136 -8.89 16.56 -1.86
CA VAL A 136 -8.95 15.31 -2.66
C VAL A 136 -9.68 15.62 -3.96
N TYR A 137 -9.14 15.16 -5.09
CA TYR A 137 -9.79 15.25 -6.39
C TYR A 137 -10.83 14.13 -6.54
N ASP A 138 -12.10 14.50 -6.77
CA ASP A 138 -13.22 13.56 -6.88
C ASP A 138 -13.53 13.09 -8.32
N GLY A 139 -12.63 13.37 -9.25
CA GLY A 139 -12.82 13.10 -10.68
C GLY A 139 -13.46 14.29 -11.46
N ALA A 140 -13.92 15.32 -10.75
CA ALA A 140 -14.52 16.53 -11.34
C ALA A 140 -13.96 17.81 -10.74
N ALA A 141 -13.72 17.83 -9.43
CA ALA A 141 -13.24 19.00 -8.70
C ALA A 141 -12.44 18.58 -7.46
N TRP A 142 -11.67 19.54 -6.94
CA TRP A 142 -11.01 19.40 -5.66
C TRP A 142 -12.01 19.60 -4.52
N GLN A 143 -12.08 18.64 -3.61
CA GLN A 143 -12.92 18.65 -2.42
C GLN A 143 -12.04 18.86 -1.19
N ASN A 144 -12.28 19.92 -0.44
CA ASN A 144 -11.53 20.15 0.79
C ASN A 144 -11.90 19.12 1.86
N VAL A 145 -10.91 18.42 2.42
CA VAL A 145 -11.12 17.42 3.47
C VAL A 145 -10.66 17.91 4.84
N VAL A 146 -9.64 18.79 4.88
CA VAL A 146 -9.21 19.44 6.12
C VAL A 146 -8.51 20.77 5.80
N THR A 147 -8.59 21.74 6.71
CA THR A 147 -7.85 23.00 6.64
C THR A 147 -7.27 23.30 8.01
N TYR A 148 -5.96 23.54 8.03
CA TYR A 148 -5.22 24.01 9.21
C TYR A 148 -5.06 25.53 9.11
N ASP A 149 -5.55 26.25 10.10
CA ASP A 149 -5.56 27.71 10.21
C ASP A 149 -5.02 28.18 11.59
N VAL A 150 -4.42 27.26 12.33
CA VAL A 150 -3.79 27.52 13.64
C VAL A 150 -2.41 26.87 13.66
N SER A 151 -1.43 27.60 14.16
CA SER A 151 -0.04 27.11 14.21
C SER A 151 0.13 25.79 14.97
N VAL A 152 0.80 24.83 14.33
CA VAL A 152 1.27 23.55 14.86
C VAL A 152 2.77 23.49 14.65
N LEU A 153 3.53 23.95 15.65
CA LEU A 153 4.99 24.16 15.54
C LEU A 153 5.81 22.89 15.77
N THR A 154 5.22 21.88 16.40
CA THR A 154 5.79 20.55 16.52
C THR A 154 4.96 19.64 15.65
N PRO A 155 5.58 18.86 14.77
CA PRO A 155 4.81 18.00 13.87
C PRO A 155 3.83 17.11 14.63
N GLU A 156 2.60 17.08 14.13
CA GLU A 156 1.52 16.24 14.63
C GLU A 156 1.05 15.32 13.51
N ASN A 157 0.59 14.14 13.90
CA ASN A 157 -0.05 13.24 12.95
C ASN A 157 -1.49 13.70 12.68
N SER A 158 -1.90 13.72 11.42
CA SER A 158 -3.25 14.11 11.00
C SER A 158 -4.35 13.23 11.59
N GLY A 159 -3.99 12.04 12.08
CA GLY A 159 -4.92 10.95 12.29
C GLY A 159 -5.40 10.37 10.95
N VAL A 160 -6.28 9.39 11.03
CA VAL A 160 -6.85 8.75 9.83
C VAL A 160 -7.92 9.65 9.22
N ILE A 161 -7.75 9.98 7.94
CA ILE A 161 -8.71 10.73 7.13
C ILE A 161 -9.36 9.75 6.16
N ASP A 162 -10.68 9.63 6.19
CA ASP A 162 -11.44 8.76 5.29
C ASP A 162 -11.72 9.48 3.96
N GLY A 163 -11.13 8.96 2.89
CA GLY A 163 -11.32 9.42 1.51
C GLY A 163 -12.24 8.54 0.68
N SER A 164 -12.83 7.49 1.25
CA SER A 164 -13.57 6.46 0.50
C SER A 164 -14.74 7.02 -0.32
N ALA A 165 -15.42 8.04 0.18
CA ALA A 165 -16.53 8.69 -0.54
C ALA A 165 -16.09 9.46 -1.79
N LEU A 166 -14.78 9.72 -1.94
CA LEU A 166 -14.18 10.47 -3.05
C LEU A 166 -13.39 9.56 -4.01
N ALA A 167 -13.41 8.23 -3.78
CA ALA A 167 -12.72 7.26 -4.60
C ALA A 167 -13.20 7.31 -6.06
N ASN A 168 -12.26 7.39 -7.01
CA ASN A 168 -12.55 7.52 -8.45
C ASN A 168 -11.29 7.15 -9.26
N ALA A 169 -11.40 7.10 -10.59
CA ALA A 169 -10.29 6.72 -11.48
C ALA A 169 -9.13 7.73 -11.52
N ASP A 170 -9.36 8.97 -11.11
CA ASP A 170 -8.37 10.05 -11.11
C ASP A 170 -8.10 10.56 -9.68
N PHE A 171 -8.20 9.69 -8.68
CA PHE A 171 -8.01 10.06 -7.28
C PHE A 171 -6.62 10.65 -7.05
N GLN A 172 -6.58 11.83 -6.43
CA GLN A 172 -5.35 12.54 -6.12
C GLN A 172 -5.51 13.35 -4.84
N VAL A 173 -4.47 13.46 -4.02
CA VAL A 173 -4.43 14.30 -2.82
C VAL A 173 -3.54 15.52 -3.09
N ARG A 174 -3.95 16.68 -2.58
CA ARG A 174 -3.21 17.93 -2.72
C ARG A 174 -3.11 18.64 -1.38
N PHE A 175 -1.90 19.09 -1.06
CA PHE A 175 -1.61 19.97 0.07
C PHE A 175 -1.35 21.36 -0.48
N THR A 176 -2.14 22.35 -0.08
CA THR A 176 -2.03 23.74 -0.57
C THR A 176 -1.73 24.67 0.57
N TYR A 177 -0.59 25.36 0.52
CA TYR A 177 -0.30 26.50 1.35
C TYR A 177 -0.83 27.76 0.68
N ASP A 178 -1.47 28.65 1.46
CA ASP A 178 -1.97 29.95 1.03
C ASP A 178 -1.61 30.98 2.12
N ASP A 179 -0.83 32.02 1.76
CA ASP A 179 -0.43 33.09 2.65
C ASP A 179 -1.50 34.17 2.83
N ALA A 180 -2.68 33.96 2.26
CA ALA A 180 -3.81 34.92 2.27
C ALA A 180 -3.47 36.33 1.73
N GLY A 181 -2.44 36.41 0.88
CA GLY A 181 -1.96 37.67 0.31
C GLY A 181 -1.09 38.48 1.28
N SER A 182 -0.49 37.85 2.26
CA SER A 182 0.43 38.46 3.21
C SER A 182 1.66 37.57 3.40
N TRP A 183 2.66 38.08 4.10
CA TRP A 183 3.84 37.29 4.46
C TRP A 183 3.52 36.32 5.59
N GLY A 184 3.89 35.05 5.41
CA GLY A 184 3.72 33.98 6.35
C GLY A 184 5.03 33.32 6.81
N TRP A 185 4.95 32.17 7.48
CA TRP A 185 6.13 31.44 7.92
C TRP A 185 6.36 30.19 7.06
N ASN A 186 5.73 29.07 7.42
CA ASN A 186 5.95 27.81 6.71
C ASN A 186 4.84 26.78 6.92
N ALA A 187 4.81 25.80 6.04
CA ALA A 187 4.08 24.55 6.21
C ALA A 187 4.97 23.37 5.85
N GLY A 188 4.73 22.23 6.45
CA GLY A 188 5.49 21.02 6.17
C GLY A 188 4.62 19.76 6.24
N ILE A 189 4.98 18.78 5.40
CA ILE A 189 4.36 17.45 5.32
C ILE A 189 5.45 16.40 5.34
N ASP A 190 5.24 15.34 6.13
CA ASP A 190 6.11 14.17 6.21
C ASP A 190 5.29 12.90 6.44
N ASN A 191 5.91 11.73 6.26
CA ASN A 191 5.34 10.43 6.57
C ASN A 191 3.92 10.23 5.99
N PHE A 192 3.72 10.66 4.74
CA PHE A 192 2.45 10.44 4.06
C PHE A 192 2.21 8.94 3.86
N GLN A 193 1.03 8.49 4.24
CA GLN A 193 0.55 7.14 4.00
C GLN A 193 -0.85 7.19 3.41
N ILE A 194 -1.10 6.35 2.42
CA ILE A 194 -2.44 6.07 1.91
C ILE A 194 -2.65 4.56 1.86
N ASP A 195 -3.75 4.12 2.42
CA ASP A 195 -4.20 2.74 2.42
C ASP A 195 -5.50 2.66 1.64
N PHE A 196 -5.59 1.71 0.72
CA PHE A 196 -6.82 1.45 -0.02
C PHE A 196 -7.00 -0.03 -0.30
N ALA A 197 -8.24 -0.47 -0.38
CA ALA A 197 -8.59 -1.84 -0.71
C ALA A 197 -9.44 -1.87 -1.98
N VAL A 198 -8.96 -2.59 -2.98
CA VAL A 198 -9.70 -2.89 -4.22
C VAL A 198 -10.06 -4.37 -4.18
N PRO A 199 -11.32 -4.73 -3.93
CA PRO A 199 -11.73 -6.12 -3.91
C PRO A 199 -11.42 -6.78 -5.25
N PRO A 200 -11.01 -8.04 -5.27
CA PRO A 200 -10.85 -8.78 -6.50
C PRO A 200 -12.18 -8.85 -7.26
N ALA A 201 -12.12 -8.82 -8.58
CA ALA A 201 -13.30 -8.86 -9.44
C ALA A 201 -14.14 -10.13 -9.22
N ASN A 202 -13.54 -11.21 -8.77
CA ASN A 202 -14.18 -12.44 -8.33
C ASN A 202 -13.54 -12.92 -7.02
N PRO A 203 -14.16 -12.63 -5.86
CA PRO A 203 -13.58 -12.96 -4.55
C PRO A 203 -13.51 -14.48 -4.28
N ASP A 204 -14.20 -15.29 -5.08
CA ASP A 204 -14.23 -16.74 -4.96
C ASP A 204 -13.20 -17.43 -5.87
N VAL A 205 -12.41 -16.67 -6.66
CA VAL A 205 -11.44 -17.22 -7.62
C VAL A 205 -10.10 -16.52 -7.49
N VAL A 206 -9.04 -17.30 -7.36
CA VAL A 206 -7.65 -16.82 -7.43
C VAL A 206 -7.12 -17.03 -8.84
N THR A 207 -6.55 -15.99 -9.47
CA THR A 207 -5.91 -16.09 -10.77
C THR A 207 -4.41 -16.33 -10.61
N ILE A 208 -3.92 -17.42 -11.19
CA ILE A 208 -2.49 -17.80 -11.21
C ILE A 208 -1.95 -17.63 -12.63
N THR A 209 -0.91 -16.83 -12.77
CA THR A 209 -0.23 -16.63 -14.06
C THR A 209 0.97 -17.57 -14.17
N LEU A 210 1.06 -18.33 -15.26
CA LEU A 210 2.18 -19.22 -15.51
C LEU A 210 3.46 -18.44 -15.81
N GLY A 211 4.59 -18.99 -15.36
CA GLY A 211 5.94 -18.50 -15.70
C GLY A 211 6.38 -18.84 -17.11
N ASP A 212 7.61 -18.41 -17.47
CA ASP A 212 8.24 -18.62 -18.79
C ASP A 212 8.38 -20.10 -19.16
N ASP A 213 8.40 -20.99 -18.18
CA ASP A 213 8.49 -22.45 -18.34
C ASP A 213 7.14 -23.15 -18.45
N GLY A 214 6.03 -22.37 -18.43
CA GLY A 214 4.67 -22.87 -18.50
C GLY A 214 4.17 -23.51 -17.22
N THR A 215 4.80 -23.20 -16.07
CA THR A 215 4.41 -23.70 -14.75
C THR A 215 4.26 -22.56 -13.73
N ALA A 216 3.54 -22.83 -12.64
CA ALA A 216 3.55 -22.00 -11.43
C ALA A 216 3.48 -22.88 -10.19
N GLU A 217 4.39 -22.65 -9.23
CA GLU A 217 4.32 -23.26 -7.90
C GLU A 217 3.24 -22.55 -7.08
N LEU A 218 2.55 -23.30 -6.23
CA LEU A 218 1.43 -22.81 -5.42
C LEU A 218 1.77 -22.98 -3.95
N GLU A 219 1.66 -21.90 -3.19
CA GLU A 219 1.78 -21.93 -1.74
C GLU A 219 0.39 -21.73 -1.09
N ALA A 220 0.14 -22.37 0.05
CA ALA A 220 -1.16 -22.27 0.72
C ALA A 220 -1.55 -20.81 1.06
N MET A 221 -0.56 -19.95 1.31
CA MET A 221 -0.80 -18.52 1.60
C MET A 221 -1.28 -17.72 0.39
N ASP A 222 -1.03 -18.20 -0.84
CA ASP A 222 -1.52 -17.54 -2.07
C ASP A 222 -3.05 -17.54 -2.16
N PHE A 223 -3.69 -18.42 -1.40
CA PHE A 223 -5.13 -18.70 -1.43
C PHE A 223 -5.88 -18.19 -0.21
N LEU A 224 -5.19 -17.51 0.71
CA LEU A 224 -5.76 -17.09 1.98
C LEU A 224 -5.65 -15.58 2.18
N SER A 225 -6.76 -14.95 2.54
CA SER A 225 -6.73 -13.58 3.08
C SER A 225 -6.40 -13.56 4.57
N GLU A 226 -6.67 -14.64 5.28
CA GLU A 226 -6.39 -14.75 6.71
C GLU A 226 -6.13 -16.21 7.11
N ALA A 227 -5.13 -16.40 7.97
CA ALA A 227 -4.84 -17.67 8.64
C ALA A 227 -4.37 -17.37 10.07
N THR A 228 -5.20 -17.65 11.08
CA THR A 228 -4.92 -17.32 12.47
C THR A 228 -5.30 -18.45 13.41
N ASP A 229 -4.56 -18.53 14.51
CA ASP A 229 -4.85 -19.39 15.66
C ASP A 229 -4.23 -18.80 16.93
N ALA A 230 -4.89 -18.95 18.08
CA ALA A 230 -4.46 -18.40 19.35
C ALA A 230 -3.16 -19.01 19.89
N CYS A 231 -2.91 -20.29 19.58
CA CYS A 231 -1.68 -21.02 19.95
C CYS A 231 -0.71 -21.21 18.79
N GLY A 232 -1.08 -20.73 17.61
CA GLY A 232 -0.28 -20.77 16.37
C GLY A 232 -0.63 -21.92 15.45
N ILE A 233 -0.34 -21.74 14.17
CA ILE A 233 -0.52 -22.74 13.13
C ILE A 233 0.79 -23.53 13.00
N ASP A 234 0.70 -24.86 13.06
CA ASP A 234 1.86 -25.77 12.94
C ASP A 234 2.06 -26.25 11.49
N VAL A 235 0.96 -26.55 10.78
CA VAL A 235 0.96 -26.96 9.38
C VAL A 235 -0.04 -26.14 8.61
N LEU A 236 0.40 -25.67 7.42
CA LEU A 236 -0.44 -24.98 6.45
C LEU A 236 -0.05 -25.46 5.05
N ILE A 237 -0.96 -26.15 4.35
CA ILE A 237 -0.70 -26.77 3.05
C ILE A 237 -1.89 -26.62 2.11
N ALA A 238 -1.63 -26.57 0.80
CA ALA A 238 -2.62 -26.76 -0.25
C ALA A 238 -2.56 -28.21 -0.77
N ASP A 239 -3.66 -28.74 -1.27
CA ASP A 239 -3.72 -30.06 -1.87
C ASP A 239 -3.16 -30.11 -3.31
N LEU A 240 -2.86 -28.94 -3.88
CA LEU A 240 -2.21 -28.77 -5.17
C LEU A 240 -0.98 -27.87 -4.99
N GLU A 241 0.19 -28.35 -5.43
CA GLU A 241 1.49 -27.66 -5.23
C GLU A 241 1.96 -26.94 -6.50
N MET A 242 1.42 -27.27 -7.68
CA MET A 242 1.86 -26.71 -8.96
C MET A 242 0.75 -26.81 -10.01
N VAL A 243 0.68 -25.81 -10.88
CA VAL A 243 -0.16 -25.78 -12.08
C VAL A 243 0.69 -25.63 -13.33
N THR A 244 0.14 -26.05 -14.48
CA THR A 244 0.81 -26.12 -15.78
C THR A 244 -0.10 -25.61 -16.90
N CYS A 245 0.41 -25.55 -18.13
CA CYS A 245 -0.40 -25.21 -19.31
C CYS A 245 -1.61 -26.14 -19.53
N ASP A 246 -1.58 -27.37 -19.01
CA ASP A 246 -2.69 -28.31 -19.13
C ASP A 246 -3.89 -27.92 -18.25
N ASP A 247 -3.67 -27.03 -17.29
CA ASP A 247 -4.66 -26.57 -16.33
C ASP A 247 -5.39 -25.29 -16.77
N ILE A 248 -5.03 -24.74 -17.94
CA ILE A 248 -5.69 -23.56 -18.49
C ILE A 248 -7.09 -23.94 -18.99
N GLY A 249 -8.11 -23.17 -18.60
CA GLY A 249 -9.46 -23.26 -19.13
C GLY A 249 -10.56 -23.23 -18.08
N ALA A 250 -10.86 -24.34 -17.42
CA ALA A 250 -11.87 -24.35 -16.36
C ALA A 250 -11.20 -24.11 -14.99
N PRO A 251 -11.84 -23.39 -14.07
CA PRO A 251 -11.32 -23.27 -12.71
C PRO A 251 -11.10 -24.62 -12.04
N ILE A 252 -10.05 -24.71 -11.24
CA ILE A 252 -9.65 -25.87 -10.46
C ILE A 252 -9.97 -25.58 -8.99
N GLU A 253 -10.69 -26.48 -8.32
CA GLU A 253 -10.90 -26.39 -6.89
C GLU A 253 -9.63 -26.79 -6.13
N VAL A 254 -9.11 -25.89 -5.28
CA VAL A 254 -7.96 -26.12 -4.42
C VAL A 254 -8.41 -26.07 -2.97
N THR A 255 -7.99 -27.08 -2.18
CA THR A 255 -8.29 -27.17 -0.75
C THR A 255 -7.06 -26.83 0.08
N ILE A 256 -7.20 -25.88 0.97
CA ILE A 256 -6.19 -25.50 1.94
C ILE A 256 -6.50 -26.15 3.28
N PHE A 257 -5.49 -26.73 3.93
CA PHE A 257 -5.58 -27.34 5.24
C PHE A 257 -4.63 -26.65 6.22
N ALA A 258 -5.12 -26.39 7.42
CA ALA A 258 -4.28 -25.96 8.53
C ALA A 258 -4.49 -26.84 9.76
N SER A 259 -3.42 -27.06 10.51
CA SER A 259 -3.48 -27.66 11.84
C SER A 259 -2.62 -26.90 12.84
N ASP A 260 -3.04 -26.90 14.10
CA ASP A 260 -2.22 -26.44 15.21
C ASP A 260 -1.37 -27.57 15.81
N ALA A 261 -0.49 -27.24 16.76
CA ALA A 261 0.34 -28.19 17.49
C ALA A 261 -0.45 -29.15 18.41
N SER A 262 -1.72 -28.83 18.69
CA SER A 262 -2.63 -29.67 19.49
C SER A 262 -3.39 -30.69 18.63
N GLY A 263 -3.28 -30.60 17.29
CA GLY A 263 -3.91 -31.49 16.34
C GLY A 263 -5.33 -31.09 15.96
N ASN A 264 -5.77 -29.85 16.26
CA ASN A 264 -7.03 -29.32 15.74
C ASN A 264 -6.83 -28.91 14.26
N ILE A 265 -7.79 -29.20 13.41
CA ILE A 265 -7.67 -29.04 11.95
C ILE A 265 -8.81 -28.19 11.43
N SER A 266 -8.50 -27.31 10.48
CA SER A 266 -9.48 -26.64 9.62
C SER A 266 -9.10 -26.74 8.15
N SER A 267 -10.07 -26.49 7.27
CA SER A 267 -9.85 -26.40 5.84
C SER A 267 -10.81 -25.41 5.20
N CYS A 268 -10.42 -24.88 4.06
CA CYS A 268 -11.31 -24.14 3.16
C CYS A 268 -10.95 -24.43 1.70
N THR A 269 -11.86 -24.16 0.79
CA THR A 269 -11.70 -24.40 -0.65
C THR A 269 -11.85 -23.11 -1.44
N ILE A 270 -11.13 -23.01 -2.56
CA ILE A 270 -11.21 -21.88 -3.48
C ILE A 270 -11.02 -22.36 -4.92
N ASP A 271 -11.67 -21.68 -5.85
CA ASP A 271 -11.45 -21.90 -7.27
C ASP A 271 -10.20 -21.16 -7.76
N VAL A 272 -9.37 -21.81 -8.56
CA VAL A 272 -8.15 -21.25 -9.16
C VAL A 272 -8.30 -21.20 -10.68
N GLU A 273 -8.14 -20.03 -11.27
CA GLU A 273 -8.06 -19.83 -12.70
C GLU A 273 -6.60 -19.72 -13.14
N VAL A 274 -6.17 -20.60 -14.04
CA VAL A 274 -4.80 -20.59 -14.58
C VAL A 274 -4.78 -19.85 -15.90
N VAL A 275 -3.89 -18.85 -16.03
CA VAL A 275 -3.74 -18.03 -17.23
C VAL A 275 -2.29 -18.02 -17.73
N ASP A 276 -2.13 -18.05 -19.06
CA ASP A 276 -0.86 -17.80 -19.74
C ASP A 276 -0.95 -16.43 -20.44
N THR A 277 -0.04 -15.53 -20.10
CA THR A 277 0.07 -14.21 -20.70
C THR A 277 1.28 -14.08 -21.61
N MET A 278 2.04 -15.17 -21.79
CA MET A 278 3.28 -15.18 -22.59
C MET A 278 3.00 -15.36 -24.08
N ALA A 279 3.50 -14.44 -24.87
CA ALA A 279 3.42 -14.57 -26.31
C ALA A 279 4.48 -15.57 -26.83
N PRO A 280 4.14 -16.42 -27.81
CA PRO A 280 5.12 -17.33 -28.41
C PRO A 280 6.28 -16.56 -29.05
N VAL A 281 7.50 -17.06 -28.84
CA VAL A 281 8.72 -16.49 -29.45
C VAL A 281 8.96 -17.12 -30.80
N LEU A 282 8.95 -16.31 -31.84
CA LEU A 282 9.29 -16.72 -33.20
C LEU A 282 10.72 -16.30 -33.53
N THR A 283 11.53 -17.29 -33.94
CA THR A 283 12.84 -17.02 -34.53
C THR A 283 12.74 -17.24 -36.05
N CYS A 284 12.83 -16.16 -36.82
CA CYS A 284 12.85 -16.26 -38.27
C CYS A 284 14.21 -16.81 -38.74
N PRO A 285 14.22 -17.70 -39.74
CA PRO A 285 15.48 -18.09 -40.38
C PRO A 285 16.15 -16.89 -41.08
N GLU A 286 17.46 -17.01 -41.31
CA GLU A 286 18.19 -16.02 -42.12
C GLU A 286 17.65 -15.97 -43.54
N ASP A 287 17.85 -14.81 -44.20
CA ASP A 287 17.47 -14.64 -45.60
C ASP A 287 18.14 -15.69 -46.51
N VAL A 288 17.33 -16.39 -47.29
CA VAL A 288 17.81 -17.43 -48.21
C VAL A 288 17.67 -16.93 -49.64
N SER A 289 18.77 -16.96 -50.37
CA SER A 289 18.74 -16.75 -51.83
C SER A 289 18.48 -18.08 -52.52
N VAL A 290 17.42 -18.14 -53.27
CA VAL A 290 17.06 -19.34 -54.05
C VAL A 290 17.20 -19.08 -55.54
N MET A 291 17.68 -20.06 -56.30
CA MET A 291 17.64 -20.04 -57.74
C MET A 291 16.32 -20.64 -58.21
N VAL A 292 15.69 -19.99 -59.14
CA VAL A 292 14.50 -20.54 -59.78
C VAL A 292 14.91 -21.59 -60.80
N ASP A 293 14.07 -22.59 -61.05
CA ASP A 293 14.24 -23.60 -62.06
C ASP A 293 14.11 -22.97 -63.49
N PRO A 294 14.50 -23.68 -64.54
CA PRO A 294 14.40 -23.16 -65.93
C PRO A 294 12.97 -22.79 -66.37
N ASP A 295 11.96 -23.26 -65.67
CA ASP A 295 10.56 -22.89 -65.89
C ASP A 295 10.14 -21.64 -65.09
N GLY A 296 11.03 -21.03 -64.34
CA GLY A 296 10.80 -19.82 -63.58
C GLY A 296 10.13 -20.02 -62.23
N THR A 297 10.10 -21.26 -61.71
CA THR A 297 9.46 -21.63 -60.44
C THR A 297 10.50 -22.05 -59.40
N HIS A 298 10.13 -21.94 -58.13
CA HIS A 298 10.85 -22.52 -57.01
C HIS A 298 9.82 -22.93 -55.92
N THR A 299 9.93 -24.16 -55.45
CA THR A 299 9.10 -24.64 -54.34
C THR A 299 9.79 -24.27 -53.04
N VAL A 300 9.18 -23.40 -52.24
CA VAL A 300 9.64 -23.07 -50.89
C VAL A 300 9.18 -24.23 -49.97
N ALA A 301 10.14 -24.82 -49.24
CA ALA A 301 9.79 -25.81 -48.23
C ALA A 301 9.08 -25.14 -47.07
N ASP A 302 8.12 -25.86 -46.49
CA ASP A 302 7.54 -25.44 -45.21
C ASP A 302 8.59 -25.49 -44.11
N TYR A 303 8.72 -24.40 -43.36
CA TYR A 303 9.67 -24.26 -42.28
C TYR A 303 8.95 -24.40 -40.93
#